data_1ad8451d244b107fa8315c57e2e4f05b
#
_entry.id   1ad8451d244b107fa8315c57e2e4f05b
#
_cell.length_a   1.000
_cell.length_b   1.000
_cell.length_c   1.000
_cell.angle_alpha   90.00
_cell.angle_beta   90.00
_cell.angle_gamma   90.00
#
_symmetry.space_group_name_H-M   'P 1'
#
loop_
_entity.id
_entity.type
_entity.pdbx_description
1 polymer ?
#
loop_
_entity_poly.entity_id
_entity_poly.type
_entity_poly.pdbx_seq_one_letter_code
_entity_poly.pdbx_strand_id
1 'polypeptide(L)'
;MATPSTKATLKSYCLRALGFGVIDINVSHDQADDRLDEALQYFAQYHYDGIEKMYLKHLVTSDEVSRARSDASTTATDTADSSITATWKEGKNFIPVPNAVVSVVRVFPFTDTGAGSNMFDIRYQLRLNDLFDFSSTSVIQYEMTMQNIDFLEHILVGETPIRFNQHQNRLYIDMDWENDITADVDYLIIECYRKLDPTTYTDVYDDIYLKRYATALIKKQWGANLSKFSGVAMLGGVTMNGEQIYTQALEEQNKLEEEIQLAFELPINYMVG
;
A
#
# COMPACT_ATOMS: atom_id res chain seq x y z
N MET A 1 -16.96 7.71 -26.82
CA MET A 1 -15.78 6.83 -26.74
C MET A 1 -15.97 5.97 -25.52
N ALA A 2 -15.66 4.69 -25.61
CA ALA A 2 -15.73 3.86 -24.41
C ALA A 2 -14.63 4.31 -23.43
N THR A 3 -14.99 4.49 -22.18
CA THR A 3 -14.05 4.77 -21.08
C THR A 3 -13.08 3.59 -20.94
N PRO A 4 -11.79 3.82 -20.64
CA PRO A 4 -10.87 2.74 -20.40
C PRO A 4 -11.32 1.89 -19.20
N SER A 5 -11.48 0.59 -19.39
CA SER A 5 -11.90 -0.36 -18.36
C SER A 5 -10.93 -1.53 -18.20
N THR A 6 -9.89 -1.57 -19.02
CA THR A 6 -8.85 -2.60 -18.97
C THR A 6 -7.50 -1.99 -19.33
N LYS A 7 -6.41 -2.68 -18.97
CA LYS A 7 -5.05 -2.28 -19.35
C LYS A 7 -4.90 -2.09 -20.86
N ALA A 8 -5.53 -2.95 -21.68
CA ALA A 8 -5.49 -2.86 -23.14
C ALA A 8 -6.23 -1.63 -23.68
N THR A 9 -7.38 -1.28 -23.09
CA THR A 9 -8.14 -0.08 -23.48
C THR A 9 -7.44 1.20 -23.04
N LEU A 10 -6.79 1.21 -21.89
CA LEU A 10 -5.95 2.31 -21.43
C LEU A 10 -4.74 2.50 -22.36
N LYS A 11 -4.04 1.41 -22.73
CA LYS A 11 -2.96 1.46 -23.74
C LYS A 11 -3.42 2.11 -25.04
N SER A 12 -4.56 1.64 -25.55
CA SER A 12 -5.12 2.20 -26.79
C SER A 12 -5.52 3.68 -26.65
N TYR A 13 -5.97 4.09 -25.46
CA TYR A 13 -6.24 5.49 -25.17
C TYR A 13 -4.96 6.34 -25.21
N CYS A 14 -3.91 5.92 -24.50
CA CYS A 14 -2.63 6.63 -24.44
C CYS A 14 -1.97 6.74 -25.83
N LEU A 15 -1.97 5.66 -26.60
CA LEU A 15 -1.44 5.68 -27.96
C LEU A 15 -2.21 6.63 -28.88
N ARG A 16 -3.55 6.66 -28.78
CA ARG A 16 -4.38 7.63 -29.55
C ARG A 16 -4.11 9.07 -29.12
N ALA A 17 -3.89 9.30 -27.83
CA ALA A 17 -3.54 10.65 -27.34
C ALA A 17 -2.19 11.12 -27.91
N LEU A 18 -1.27 10.21 -28.19
CA LEU A 18 0.00 10.51 -28.85
C LEU A 18 -0.09 10.62 -30.39
N GLY A 19 -1.27 10.33 -30.98
CA GLY A 19 -1.50 10.44 -32.41
C GLY A 19 -1.48 9.11 -33.18
N PHE A 20 -1.53 7.99 -32.49
CA PHE A 20 -1.65 6.68 -33.14
C PHE A 20 -2.84 6.60 -34.10
N GLY A 21 -2.60 6.10 -35.27
CA GLY A 21 -3.58 6.07 -36.40
C GLY A 21 -3.43 7.23 -37.39
N VAL A 22 -2.69 8.28 -37.03
CA VAL A 22 -2.29 9.38 -37.91
C VAL A 22 -0.78 9.37 -38.14
N ILE A 23 -0.04 9.06 -37.07
CA ILE A 23 1.43 8.98 -37.07
C ILE A 23 1.80 7.60 -36.51
N ASP A 24 2.87 7.01 -37.08
CA ASP A 24 3.45 5.79 -36.49
C ASP A 24 4.24 6.13 -35.23
N ILE A 25 3.83 5.51 -34.12
CA ILE A 25 4.50 5.64 -32.83
C ILE A 25 5.47 4.47 -32.70
N ASN A 26 6.76 4.75 -32.69
CA ASN A 26 7.83 3.75 -32.61
C ASN A 26 8.02 3.26 -31.15
N VAL A 27 6.98 2.67 -30.58
CA VAL A 27 6.98 2.00 -29.28
C VAL A 27 6.40 0.61 -29.45
N SER A 28 7.10 -0.42 -29.00
CA SER A 28 6.56 -1.77 -29.04
C SER A 28 5.40 -1.93 -28.05
N HIS A 29 4.56 -2.94 -28.29
CA HIS A 29 3.44 -3.23 -27.39
C HIS A 29 3.93 -3.57 -25.97
N ASP A 30 5.04 -4.30 -25.86
CA ASP A 30 5.64 -4.70 -24.59
C ASP A 30 6.21 -3.48 -23.83
N GLN A 31 6.89 -2.57 -24.55
CA GLN A 31 7.36 -1.32 -23.94
C GLN A 31 6.22 -0.46 -23.42
N ALA A 32 5.10 -0.41 -24.15
CA ALA A 32 3.91 0.31 -23.68
C ALA A 32 3.29 -0.34 -22.46
N ASP A 33 3.24 -1.68 -22.41
CA ASP A 33 2.72 -2.42 -21.27
C ASP A 33 3.59 -2.26 -20.02
N ASP A 34 4.92 -2.24 -20.17
CA ASP A 34 5.86 -1.94 -19.08
C ASP A 34 5.64 -0.54 -18.50
N ARG A 35 5.44 0.47 -19.37
CA ARG A 35 5.15 1.85 -18.91
C ARG A 35 3.80 1.96 -18.22
N LEU A 36 2.82 1.17 -18.63
CA LEU A 36 1.51 1.11 -17.94
C LEU A 36 1.63 0.45 -16.57
N ASP A 37 2.43 -0.61 -16.44
CA ASP A 37 2.67 -1.25 -15.15
C ASP A 37 3.39 -0.30 -14.18
N GLU A 38 4.37 0.46 -14.68
CA GLU A 38 5.03 1.52 -13.91
C GLU A 38 4.04 2.62 -13.46
N ALA A 39 3.15 3.03 -14.37
CA ALA A 39 2.12 4.01 -14.05
C ALA A 39 1.15 3.51 -12.98
N LEU A 40 0.72 2.26 -13.06
CA LEU A 40 -0.16 1.64 -12.05
C LEU A 40 0.54 1.48 -10.70
N GLN A 41 1.84 1.15 -10.70
CA GLN A 41 2.62 1.10 -9.46
C GLN A 41 2.73 2.48 -8.81
N TYR A 42 3.03 3.50 -9.60
CA TYR A 42 3.10 4.88 -9.12
C TYR A 42 1.75 5.36 -8.56
N PHE A 43 0.66 5.09 -9.29
CA PHE A 43 -0.69 5.39 -8.85
C PHE A 43 -1.01 4.73 -7.50
N ALA A 44 -0.70 3.44 -7.35
CA ALA A 44 -0.94 2.73 -6.11
C ALA A 44 -0.09 3.23 -4.91
N GLN A 45 1.05 3.89 -5.17
CA GLN A 45 1.94 4.39 -4.11
C GLN A 45 1.65 5.83 -3.68
N TYR A 46 1.25 6.68 -4.61
CA TYR A 46 1.18 8.12 -4.39
C TYR A 46 -0.22 8.72 -4.56
N HIS A 47 -1.12 8.01 -5.25
CA HIS A 47 -2.47 8.51 -5.40
C HIS A 47 -3.34 8.15 -4.20
N TYR A 48 -4.12 9.12 -3.74
CA TYR A 48 -5.03 8.97 -2.61
C TYR A 48 -5.97 7.75 -2.73
N ASP A 49 -6.55 7.51 -3.92
CA ASP A 49 -7.44 6.38 -4.20
C ASP A 49 -6.71 5.10 -4.66
N GLY A 50 -5.37 5.09 -4.62
CA GLY A 50 -4.58 3.92 -5.04
C GLY A 50 -4.57 2.79 -4.02
N ILE A 51 -4.91 3.10 -2.77
CA ILE A 51 -4.97 2.16 -1.64
C ILE A 51 -6.27 2.36 -0.87
N GLU A 52 -6.75 1.30 -0.24
CA GLU A 52 -7.89 1.35 0.67
C GLU A 52 -7.53 0.80 2.05
N LYS A 53 -8.10 1.39 3.08
CA LYS A 53 -8.01 0.89 4.45
C LYS A 53 -9.01 -0.24 4.63
N MET A 54 -8.54 -1.39 5.09
CA MET A 54 -9.40 -2.56 5.30
C MET A 54 -9.01 -3.36 6.53
N TYR A 55 -9.92 -4.23 6.94
CA TYR A 55 -9.73 -5.16 8.04
C TYR A 55 -9.71 -6.59 7.49
N LEU A 56 -8.61 -7.29 7.70
CA LEU A 56 -8.47 -8.70 7.39
C LEU A 56 -8.75 -9.53 8.64
N LYS A 57 -9.67 -10.49 8.54
CA LYS A 57 -9.90 -11.47 9.59
C LYS A 57 -9.13 -12.74 9.27
N HIS A 58 -8.23 -13.14 10.17
CA HIS A 58 -7.40 -14.34 10.02
C HIS A 58 -7.65 -15.30 11.18
N LEU A 59 -7.99 -16.56 10.85
CA LEU A 59 -8.07 -17.63 11.85
C LEU A 59 -6.65 -18.17 12.09
N VAL A 60 -6.21 -18.14 13.33
CA VAL A 60 -4.89 -18.63 13.70
C VAL A 60 -4.90 -20.15 13.73
N THR A 61 -4.03 -20.78 12.94
CA THR A 61 -3.95 -22.22 12.82
C THR A 61 -2.96 -22.83 13.81
N SER A 62 -3.14 -24.11 14.15
CA SER A 62 -2.22 -24.87 15.00
C SER A 62 -0.80 -24.94 14.44
N ASP A 63 -0.67 -24.96 13.10
CA ASP A 63 0.64 -24.95 12.43
C ASP A 63 1.35 -23.60 12.60
N GLU A 64 0.62 -22.50 12.61
CA GLU A 64 1.17 -21.16 12.83
C GLU A 64 1.66 -21.00 14.25
N VAL A 65 0.89 -21.45 15.24
CA VAL A 65 1.30 -21.46 16.65
C VAL A 65 2.55 -22.32 16.84
N SER A 66 2.57 -23.53 16.29
CA SER A 66 3.73 -24.43 16.37
C SER A 66 4.98 -23.83 15.72
N ARG A 67 4.81 -23.16 14.58
CA ARG A 67 5.89 -22.44 13.90
C ARG A 67 6.39 -21.26 14.71
N ALA A 68 5.48 -20.46 15.29
CA ALA A 68 5.82 -19.29 16.06
C ALA A 68 6.64 -19.60 17.32
N ARG A 69 6.40 -20.78 17.92
CA ARG A 69 7.18 -21.29 19.06
C ARG A 69 8.56 -21.81 18.67
N SER A 70 8.82 -22.01 17.39
CA SER A 70 10.09 -22.57 16.91
C SER A 70 11.06 -21.44 16.51
N ASP A 71 12.32 -21.61 16.94
CA ASP A 71 13.41 -20.72 16.57
C ASP A 71 14.27 -21.31 15.45
N ALA A 72 14.74 -20.47 14.56
CA ALA A 72 15.83 -20.82 13.65
C ALA A 72 17.15 -20.30 14.24
N SER A 73 18.17 -21.13 14.25
CA SER A 73 19.51 -20.72 14.68
C SER A 73 20.36 -20.33 13.48
N THR A 74 20.97 -19.16 13.55
CA THR A 74 21.93 -18.65 12.56
C THR A 74 23.27 -18.45 13.22
N THR A 75 24.34 -18.98 12.64
CA THR A 75 25.70 -18.84 13.16
C THR A 75 26.45 -17.79 12.35
N ALA A 76 27.03 -16.80 13.02
CA ALA A 76 27.94 -15.84 12.43
C ALA A 76 29.32 -16.01 13.05
N THR A 77 30.37 -15.97 12.22
CA THR A 77 31.77 -16.07 12.64
C THR A 77 32.46 -14.76 12.32
N ASP A 78 33.22 -14.23 13.25
CA ASP A 78 34.07 -13.07 12.99
C ASP A 78 35.16 -13.44 12.00
N THR A 79 35.30 -12.67 10.92
CA THR A 79 36.31 -12.89 9.89
C THR A 79 37.71 -12.43 10.32
N ALA A 80 37.81 -11.51 11.29
CA ALA A 80 39.07 -11.03 11.85
C ALA A 80 39.66 -12.00 12.87
N ASP A 81 38.79 -12.71 13.61
CA ASP A 81 39.14 -13.77 14.56
C ASP A 81 38.18 -14.95 14.43
N SER A 82 38.67 -15.99 13.73
CA SER A 82 37.85 -17.20 13.47
C SER A 82 37.49 -18.00 14.73
N SER A 83 38.02 -17.60 15.89
CA SER A 83 37.65 -18.20 17.18
C SER A 83 36.34 -17.65 17.75
N ILE A 84 35.93 -16.48 17.28
CA ILE A 84 34.69 -15.85 17.75
C ILE A 84 33.50 -16.28 16.90
N THR A 85 32.67 -17.10 17.49
CA THR A 85 31.43 -17.61 16.86
C THR A 85 30.24 -17.17 17.69
N ALA A 86 29.30 -16.44 17.09
CA ALA A 86 28.04 -16.07 17.71
C ALA A 86 26.88 -16.82 17.06
N THR A 87 26.00 -17.39 17.88
CA THR A 87 24.78 -18.07 17.42
C THR A 87 23.60 -17.18 17.74
N TRP A 88 22.85 -16.82 16.71
CA TRP A 88 21.65 -15.99 16.82
C TRP A 88 20.42 -16.86 16.64
N LYS A 89 19.37 -16.54 17.38
CA LYS A 89 18.06 -17.16 17.21
C LYS A 89 17.14 -16.19 16.49
N GLU A 90 16.51 -16.64 15.42
CA GLU A 90 15.51 -15.90 14.68
C GLU A 90 14.14 -16.49 14.97
N GLY A 91 13.24 -15.68 15.53
CA GLY A 91 11.85 -16.09 15.77
C GLY A 91 11.08 -16.29 14.48
N LYS A 92 10.20 -17.29 14.45
CA LYS A 92 9.31 -17.59 13.32
C LYS A 92 7.85 -17.19 13.61
N ASN A 93 7.66 -16.19 14.45
CA ASN A 93 6.39 -15.66 14.91
C ASN A 93 5.72 -14.75 13.85
N PHE A 94 5.56 -15.25 12.63
CA PHE A 94 4.95 -14.49 11.54
C PHE A 94 3.71 -15.17 10.96
N ILE A 95 2.81 -14.35 10.45
CA ILE A 95 1.64 -14.76 9.65
C ILE A 95 1.87 -14.32 8.21
N PRO A 96 1.62 -15.19 7.20
CA PRO A 96 1.67 -14.80 5.80
C PRO A 96 0.49 -13.86 5.49
N VAL A 97 0.78 -12.74 4.84
CA VAL A 97 -0.22 -11.74 4.46
C VAL A 97 -0.31 -11.68 2.93
N PRO A 98 -1.50 -11.46 2.34
CA PRO A 98 -1.66 -11.35 0.89
C PRO A 98 -0.79 -10.25 0.27
N ASN A 99 -0.27 -10.50 -0.95
CA ASN A 99 0.56 -9.55 -1.71
C ASN A 99 -0.08 -8.17 -1.96
N ALA A 100 -1.40 -8.10 -1.87
CA ALA A 100 -2.12 -6.85 -2.06
C ALA A 100 -1.93 -5.87 -0.89
N VAL A 101 -1.48 -6.35 0.28
CA VAL A 101 -1.28 -5.52 1.47
C VAL A 101 0.02 -4.73 1.34
N VAL A 102 -0.10 -3.41 1.48
CA VAL A 102 1.03 -2.46 1.41
C VAL A 102 1.64 -2.23 2.78
N SER A 103 0.77 -2.00 3.78
CA SER A 103 1.19 -1.77 5.16
C SER A 103 0.16 -2.28 6.14
N VAL A 104 0.64 -2.65 7.33
CA VAL A 104 -0.20 -3.05 8.46
C VAL A 104 -0.11 -1.95 9.52
N VAL A 105 -1.26 -1.51 10.01
CA VAL A 105 -1.35 -0.44 11.02
C VAL A 105 -1.31 -1.04 12.42
N ARG A 106 -2.22 -1.98 12.69
CA ARG A 106 -2.31 -2.64 14.00
C ARG A 106 -3.03 -3.98 13.88
N VAL A 107 -2.89 -4.79 14.91
CA VAL A 107 -3.54 -6.09 15.05
C VAL A 107 -4.41 -6.08 16.28
N PHE A 108 -5.66 -6.51 16.12
CA PHE A 108 -6.59 -6.69 17.22
C PHE A 108 -6.76 -8.18 17.49
N PRO A 109 -6.48 -8.68 18.68
CA PRO A 109 -6.86 -10.03 19.06
C PRO A 109 -8.39 -10.10 19.15
N PHE A 110 -8.99 -11.08 18.52
CA PHE A 110 -10.43 -11.32 18.58
C PHE A 110 -10.68 -12.76 19.01
N THR A 111 -11.05 -12.91 20.26
CA THR A 111 -11.41 -14.20 20.84
C THR A 111 -12.91 -14.41 20.67
N ASP A 112 -13.30 -15.43 19.90
CA ASP A 112 -14.71 -15.80 19.67
C ASP A 112 -15.28 -16.65 20.84
N THR A 113 -14.52 -16.77 21.89
CA THR A 113 -15.00 -17.41 23.12
C THR A 113 -16.06 -16.51 23.72
N GLY A 114 -17.31 -16.76 23.43
CA GLY A 114 -18.58 -16.35 24.05
C GLY A 114 -18.64 -15.42 25.28
N ALA A 115 -17.54 -14.85 25.63
CA ALA A 115 -17.36 -13.69 26.46
C ALA A 115 -17.85 -12.43 25.72
N GLY A 116 -18.88 -12.64 24.90
CA GLY A 116 -19.69 -11.57 24.46
C GLY A 116 -20.04 -10.78 25.68
N SER A 117 -19.41 -9.62 25.78
CA SER A 117 -19.75 -8.62 26.76
C SER A 117 -19.80 -9.16 28.19
N ASN A 118 -18.67 -9.41 28.77
CA ASN A 118 -18.56 -9.22 30.18
C ASN A 118 -19.01 -7.77 30.43
N MET A 119 -20.21 -7.61 30.98
CA MET A 119 -20.71 -6.30 31.42
C MET A 119 -19.71 -5.60 32.36
N PHE A 120 -18.71 -6.34 32.81
CA PHE A 120 -17.61 -5.90 33.65
C PHE A 120 -16.32 -5.63 32.90
N ASP A 121 -16.31 -5.84 31.56
CA ASP A 121 -15.16 -5.42 30.75
C ASP A 121 -15.07 -3.89 30.77
N ILE A 122 -13.92 -3.39 31.18
CA ILE A 122 -13.66 -1.96 31.29
C ILE A 122 -13.88 -1.23 29.97
N ARG A 123 -13.57 -1.88 28.86
CA ARG A 123 -13.81 -1.36 27.50
C ARG A 123 -15.28 -1.19 27.20
N TYR A 124 -16.10 -2.16 27.60
CA TYR A 124 -17.56 -2.11 27.41
C TYR A 124 -18.16 -1.01 28.26
N GLN A 125 -17.71 -0.88 29.51
CA GLN A 125 -18.15 0.16 30.43
C GLN A 125 -17.78 1.56 29.94
N LEU A 126 -16.56 1.74 29.44
CA LEU A 126 -16.11 3.01 28.88
C LEU A 126 -16.92 3.41 27.63
N ARG A 127 -17.20 2.48 26.73
CA ARG A 127 -18.03 2.74 25.54
C ARG A 127 -19.50 2.98 25.88
N LEU A 128 -20.04 2.31 26.90
CA LEU A 128 -21.38 2.59 27.39
C LEU A 128 -21.47 3.99 28.01
N ASN A 129 -20.47 4.41 28.77
CA ASN A 129 -20.41 5.73 29.33
C ASN A 129 -20.36 6.83 28.24
N ASP A 130 -19.60 6.60 27.20
CA ASP A 130 -19.52 7.45 26.03
C ASP A 130 -20.88 7.61 25.31
N LEU A 131 -21.65 6.54 25.18
CA LEU A 131 -22.99 6.56 24.61
C LEU A 131 -24.02 7.34 25.44
N PHE A 132 -23.88 7.36 26.75
CA PHE A 132 -24.79 8.06 27.64
C PHE A 132 -24.48 9.56 27.75
N ASP A 133 -23.25 9.96 27.53
CA ASP A 133 -22.82 11.36 27.66
C ASP A 133 -23.16 12.24 26.43
N PHE A 134 -23.68 11.64 25.37
CA PHE A 134 -24.06 12.32 24.13
C PHE A 134 -25.17 13.37 24.30
N SER A 135 -25.87 13.42 25.44
CA SER A 135 -27.07 14.25 25.60
C SER A 135 -26.85 15.63 26.20
N SER A 136 -25.68 15.98 26.72
CA SER A 136 -25.57 17.21 27.53
C SER A 136 -24.24 17.99 27.44
N THR A 137 -23.28 17.59 26.63
CA THR A 137 -21.91 18.06 26.82
C THR A 137 -21.37 18.92 25.68
N SER A 138 -20.54 19.90 26.05
CA SER A 138 -19.77 20.65 25.06
C SER A 138 -18.76 19.72 24.36
N VAL A 139 -18.51 19.95 23.07
CA VAL A 139 -17.54 19.20 22.25
C VAL A 139 -16.17 19.10 22.94
N ILE A 140 -15.78 20.09 23.70
CA ILE A 140 -14.50 20.12 24.44
C ILE A 140 -14.44 19.04 25.53
N GLN A 141 -15.53 18.84 26.28
CA GLN A 141 -15.56 17.79 27.31
C GLN A 141 -15.58 16.39 26.71
N TYR A 142 -16.26 16.23 25.57
CA TYR A 142 -16.26 14.99 24.81
C TYR A 142 -14.83 14.62 24.34
N GLU A 143 -14.14 15.55 23.71
CA GLU A 143 -12.75 15.36 23.28
C GLU A 143 -11.81 15.02 24.44
N MET A 144 -11.93 15.72 25.56
CA MET A 144 -11.13 15.41 26.74
C MET A 144 -11.42 14.02 27.30
N THR A 145 -12.68 13.59 27.27
CA THR A 145 -13.08 12.25 27.71
C THR A 145 -12.53 11.18 26.79
N MET A 146 -12.62 11.39 25.48
CA MET A 146 -12.06 10.47 24.48
C MET A 146 -10.55 10.32 24.62
N GLN A 147 -9.82 11.42 24.77
CA GLN A 147 -8.37 11.38 25.03
C GLN A 147 -8.00 10.64 26.31
N ASN A 148 -8.80 10.79 27.38
CA ASN A 148 -8.58 10.04 28.62
C ASN A 148 -8.87 8.54 28.42
N ILE A 149 -9.89 8.19 27.65
CA ILE A 149 -10.22 6.80 27.33
C ILE A 149 -9.10 6.15 26.51
N ASP A 150 -8.61 6.83 25.47
CA ASP A 150 -7.48 6.37 24.65
C ASP A 150 -6.22 6.17 25.50
N PHE A 151 -5.95 7.09 26.42
CA PHE A 151 -4.84 6.98 27.35
C PHE A 151 -4.97 5.78 28.30
N LEU A 152 -6.17 5.55 28.84
CA LEU A 152 -6.45 4.40 29.69
C LEU A 152 -6.37 3.08 28.89
N GLU A 153 -6.87 3.06 27.67
CA GLU A 153 -6.76 1.90 26.79
C GLU A 153 -5.29 1.57 26.50
N HIS A 154 -4.47 2.58 26.22
CA HIS A 154 -3.04 2.40 26.01
C HIS A 154 -2.30 1.84 27.23
N ILE A 155 -2.67 2.26 28.45
CA ILE A 155 -2.06 1.77 29.70
C ILE A 155 -2.52 0.36 30.05
N LEU A 156 -3.82 0.09 29.91
CA LEU A 156 -4.43 -1.15 30.42
C LEU A 156 -4.31 -2.31 29.45
N VAL A 157 -4.37 -2.04 28.17
CA VAL A 157 -4.38 -3.07 27.14
C VAL A 157 -3.04 -3.18 26.44
N GLY A 158 -2.41 -2.04 26.17
CA GLY A 158 -1.21 -1.96 25.33
C GLY A 158 -1.49 -2.34 23.88
N GLU A 159 -0.63 -1.92 22.99
CA GLU A 159 -0.63 -2.38 21.60
C GLU A 159 0.35 -3.54 21.47
N THR A 160 -0.06 -4.62 20.79
CA THR A 160 0.84 -5.72 20.46
C THR A 160 1.88 -5.22 19.46
N PRO A 161 3.19 -5.33 19.73
CA PRO A 161 4.22 -4.92 18.79
C PRO A 161 4.15 -5.75 17.52
N ILE A 162 4.14 -5.08 16.38
CA ILE A 162 4.09 -5.72 15.07
C ILE A 162 5.24 -5.24 14.18
N ARG A 163 5.69 -6.12 13.30
CA ARG A 163 6.68 -5.82 12.27
C ARG A 163 6.20 -6.41 10.95
N PHE A 164 6.06 -5.58 9.94
CA PHE A 164 5.61 -6.00 8.61
C PHE A 164 6.63 -5.64 7.54
N ASN A 165 6.86 -6.55 6.61
CA ASN A 165 7.67 -6.31 5.42
C ASN A 165 6.90 -6.74 4.18
N GLN A 166 6.57 -5.78 3.33
CA GLN A 166 5.81 -5.99 2.11
C GLN A 166 6.50 -6.95 1.13
N HIS A 167 7.83 -6.91 1.01
CA HIS A 167 8.56 -7.77 0.07
C HIS A 167 8.62 -9.24 0.52
N GLN A 168 8.48 -9.48 1.82
CA GLN A 168 8.43 -10.83 2.38
C GLN A 168 6.99 -11.33 2.56
N ASN A 169 6.00 -10.44 2.52
CA ASN A 169 4.60 -10.73 2.85
C ASN A 169 4.44 -11.41 4.21
N ARG A 170 5.24 -10.98 5.19
CA ARG A 170 5.26 -11.54 6.54
C ARG A 170 4.93 -10.46 7.55
N LEU A 171 3.93 -10.76 8.36
CA LEU A 171 3.58 -9.98 9.53
C LEU A 171 4.09 -10.70 10.77
N TYR A 172 5.11 -10.15 11.41
CA TYR A 172 5.61 -10.62 12.70
C TYR A 172 4.78 -9.99 13.82
N ILE A 173 4.35 -10.80 14.76
CA ILE A 173 3.54 -10.38 15.91
C ILE A 173 4.25 -10.85 17.16
N ASP A 174 4.68 -9.90 17.98
CA ASP A 174 5.41 -10.18 19.22
C ASP A 174 4.39 -10.31 20.38
N MET A 175 3.82 -11.52 20.53
CA MET A 175 2.88 -11.90 21.59
C MET A 175 3.22 -13.28 22.14
N ASP A 176 2.62 -13.68 23.25
CA ASP A 176 2.75 -15.02 23.77
C ASP A 176 1.84 -16.01 22.99
N TRP A 177 2.42 -16.69 22.02
CA TRP A 177 1.73 -17.68 21.18
C TRP A 177 1.29 -18.95 21.95
N GLU A 178 1.59 -19.03 23.23
CA GLU A 178 1.18 -20.17 24.07
C GLU A 178 -0.08 -19.87 24.86
N ASN A 179 -0.14 -18.67 25.42
CA ASN A 179 -1.18 -18.33 26.40
C ASN A 179 -2.20 -17.33 25.86
N ASP A 180 -1.82 -16.46 24.90
CA ASP A 180 -2.67 -15.38 24.42
C ASP A 180 -3.63 -15.81 23.31
N ILE A 181 -3.36 -16.94 22.64
CA ILE A 181 -4.15 -17.41 21.49
C ILE A 181 -4.42 -18.90 21.55
N THR A 182 -5.69 -19.26 21.35
CA THR A 182 -6.12 -20.63 21.16
C THR A 182 -6.16 -20.97 19.67
N ALA A 183 -5.32 -21.89 19.23
CA ALA A 183 -5.26 -22.35 17.84
C ALA A 183 -6.62 -22.89 17.37
N ASP A 184 -6.96 -22.62 16.09
CA ASP A 184 -8.17 -23.05 15.41
C ASP A 184 -9.50 -22.53 16.01
N VAL A 185 -9.43 -21.58 16.96
CA VAL A 185 -10.58 -20.94 17.60
C VAL A 185 -10.49 -19.41 17.47
N ASP A 186 -9.34 -18.85 17.80
CA ASP A 186 -9.15 -17.43 17.88
C ASP A 186 -8.84 -16.80 16.54
N TYR A 187 -9.36 -15.58 16.36
CA TYR A 187 -9.14 -14.78 15.17
C TYR A 187 -8.29 -13.56 15.50
N LEU A 188 -7.45 -13.18 14.56
CA LEU A 188 -6.78 -11.89 14.55
C LEU A 188 -7.45 -10.99 13.51
N ILE A 189 -7.73 -9.76 13.89
CA ILE A 189 -8.18 -8.72 12.97
C ILE A 189 -7.01 -7.81 12.69
N ILE A 190 -6.60 -7.78 11.43
CA ILE A 190 -5.45 -7.01 10.97
C ILE A 190 -5.97 -5.77 10.26
N GLU A 191 -5.72 -4.60 10.82
CA GLU A 191 -5.97 -3.31 10.18
C GLU A 191 -4.82 -3.00 9.23
N CYS A 192 -5.12 -2.89 7.93
CA CYS A 192 -4.10 -2.74 6.91
C CYS A 192 -4.57 -1.85 5.76
N TYR A 193 -3.59 -1.37 4.98
CA TYR A 193 -3.81 -0.74 3.70
C TYR A 193 -3.55 -1.74 2.58
N ARG A 194 -4.50 -1.86 1.66
CA ARG A 194 -4.46 -2.75 0.51
C ARG A 194 -4.42 -1.95 -0.78
N LYS A 195 -3.62 -2.41 -1.75
CA LYS A 195 -3.68 -1.89 -3.12
C LYS A 195 -5.04 -2.17 -3.72
N LEU A 196 -5.60 -1.19 -4.37
CA LEU A 196 -6.81 -1.38 -5.16
C LEU A 196 -6.48 -2.28 -6.36
N ASP A 197 -7.23 -3.37 -6.53
CA ASP A 197 -7.04 -4.29 -7.65
C ASP A 197 -7.75 -3.75 -8.91
N PRO A 198 -7.00 -3.35 -9.95
CA PRO A 198 -7.59 -2.80 -11.16
C PRO A 198 -8.43 -3.83 -11.95
N THR A 199 -8.27 -5.13 -11.68
CA THR A 199 -9.06 -6.16 -12.37
C THR A 199 -10.47 -6.25 -11.81
N THR A 200 -10.62 -6.00 -10.52
CA THR A 200 -11.90 -5.96 -9.84
C THR A 200 -12.56 -4.59 -9.95
N TYR A 201 -11.77 -3.52 -9.80
CA TYR A 201 -12.22 -2.13 -9.82
C TYR A 201 -11.72 -1.44 -11.10
N THR A 202 -12.46 -1.64 -12.18
CA THR A 202 -12.06 -1.19 -13.52
C THR A 202 -12.02 0.32 -13.70
N ASP A 203 -12.71 1.07 -12.83
CA ASP A 203 -12.77 2.53 -12.87
C ASP A 203 -11.40 3.20 -12.61
N VAL A 204 -10.46 2.49 -11.99
CA VAL A 204 -9.06 2.91 -11.86
C VAL A 204 -8.44 3.26 -13.21
N TYR A 205 -8.77 2.51 -14.27
CA TYR A 205 -8.25 2.79 -15.62
C TYR A 205 -8.79 4.07 -16.25
N ASP A 206 -9.92 4.58 -15.74
CA ASP A 206 -10.52 5.85 -16.23
C ASP A 206 -10.08 7.07 -15.41
N ASP A 207 -9.23 6.89 -14.41
CA ASP A 207 -8.70 8.00 -13.64
C ASP A 207 -7.91 8.98 -14.52
N ILE A 208 -8.10 10.28 -14.27
CA ILE A 208 -7.53 11.35 -15.11
C ILE A 208 -6.01 11.45 -14.96
N TYR A 209 -5.50 11.26 -13.74
CA TYR A 209 -4.07 11.34 -13.45
C TYR A 209 -3.35 10.11 -13.99
N LEU A 210 -3.92 8.93 -13.80
CA LEU A 210 -3.38 7.70 -14.37
C LEU A 210 -3.28 7.77 -15.89
N LYS A 211 -4.34 8.26 -16.57
CA LYS A 211 -4.34 8.43 -18.03
C LYS A 211 -3.25 9.39 -18.50
N ARG A 212 -3.12 10.54 -17.83
CA ARG A 212 -2.10 11.54 -18.19
C ARG A 212 -0.70 11.03 -17.90
N TYR A 213 -0.48 10.43 -16.75
CA TYR A 213 0.82 9.91 -16.34
C TYR A 213 1.29 8.76 -17.24
N ALA A 214 0.42 7.80 -17.53
CA ALA A 214 0.70 6.71 -18.47
C ALA A 214 1.03 7.24 -19.88
N THR A 215 0.30 8.27 -20.34
CA THR A 215 0.60 8.90 -21.64
C THR A 215 1.97 9.58 -21.63
N ALA A 216 2.34 10.29 -20.57
CA ALA A 216 3.65 10.92 -20.43
C ALA A 216 4.80 9.89 -20.43
N LEU A 217 4.63 8.75 -19.72
CA LEU A 217 5.60 7.66 -19.71
C LEU A 217 5.78 7.02 -21.09
N ILE A 218 4.70 6.77 -21.82
CA ILE A 218 4.76 6.24 -23.19
C ILE A 218 5.41 7.26 -24.13
N LYS A 219 5.08 8.56 -24.00
CA LYS A 219 5.72 9.65 -24.75
C LYS A 219 7.22 9.71 -24.48
N LYS A 220 7.64 9.57 -23.23
CA LYS A 220 9.06 9.49 -22.84
C LYS A 220 9.77 8.32 -23.49
N GLN A 221 9.14 7.13 -23.49
CA GLN A 221 9.68 5.95 -24.17
C GLN A 221 9.80 6.17 -25.66
N TRP A 222 8.81 6.80 -26.30
CA TRP A 222 8.84 7.16 -27.71
C TRP A 222 10.00 8.12 -28.01
N GLY A 223 10.16 9.19 -27.23
CA GLY A 223 11.28 10.12 -27.34
C GLY A 223 12.64 9.45 -27.20
N ALA A 224 12.78 8.53 -26.20
CA ALA A 224 14.00 7.75 -25.98
C ALA A 224 14.32 6.80 -27.16
N ASN A 225 13.31 6.21 -27.78
CA ASN A 225 13.50 5.37 -28.97
C ASN A 225 13.96 6.21 -30.19
N LEU A 226 13.35 7.38 -30.39
CA LEU A 226 13.69 8.28 -31.50
C LEU A 226 15.06 8.95 -31.32
N SER A 227 15.46 9.26 -30.08
CA SER A 227 16.75 9.91 -29.80
C SER A 227 17.95 9.07 -30.22
N LYS A 228 17.80 7.73 -30.32
CA LYS A 228 18.83 6.82 -30.82
C LYS A 228 19.15 7.03 -32.33
N PHE A 229 18.24 7.66 -33.07
CA PHE A 229 18.39 8.01 -34.44
C PHE A 229 18.74 9.50 -34.68
N SER A 230 19.10 10.22 -33.59
CA SER A 230 19.54 11.61 -33.69
C SER A 230 20.82 11.70 -34.55
N GLY A 231 20.82 12.61 -35.52
CA GLY A 231 21.93 12.76 -36.48
C GLY A 231 21.83 11.92 -37.74
N VAL A 232 20.85 11.03 -37.89
CA VAL A 232 20.59 10.35 -39.15
C VAL A 232 19.75 11.26 -40.04
N ALA A 233 20.35 11.74 -41.14
CA ALA A 233 19.62 12.51 -42.14
C ALA A 233 18.73 11.55 -42.95
N MET A 234 17.41 11.70 -42.82
CA MET A 234 16.47 11.00 -43.68
C MET A 234 16.47 11.56 -45.10
N LEU A 235 16.09 10.71 -46.08
CA LEU A 235 15.87 11.17 -47.45
C LEU A 235 14.90 12.34 -47.45
N GLY A 236 15.37 13.55 -47.91
CA GLY A 236 14.59 14.76 -47.90
C GLY A 236 15.00 15.81 -46.84
N GLY A 237 16.07 15.57 -46.05
CA GLY A 237 16.61 16.53 -45.08
C GLY A 237 15.78 16.70 -43.83
N VAL A 238 14.88 15.75 -43.53
CA VAL A 238 14.07 15.75 -42.32
C VAL A 238 14.89 15.18 -41.15
N THR A 239 15.00 15.92 -40.07
CA THR A 239 15.64 15.48 -38.82
C THR A 239 14.59 14.99 -37.85
N MET A 240 14.81 13.88 -37.17
CA MET A 240 13.94 13.41 -36.08
C MET A 240 14.25 14.16 -34.78
N ASN A 241 13.25 14.84 -34.20
CA ASN A 241 13.38 15.57 -32.95
C ASN A 241 13.08 14.68 -31.74
N GLY A 242 13.72 13.51 -31.63
CA GLY A 242 13.50 12.60 -30.52
C GLY A 242 13.87 13.19 -29.16
N GLU A 243 14.94 13.98 -29.11
CA GLU A 243 15.40 14.62 -27.87
C GLU A 243 14.39 15.67 -27.34
N GLN A 244 13.78 16.43 -28.23
CA GLN A 244 12.74 17.40 -27.84
C GLN A 244 11.49 16.70 -27.28
N ILE A 245 11.06 15.60 -27.90
CA ILE A 245 9.92 14.80 -27.39
C ILE A 245 10.24 14.21 -26.03
N TYR A 246 11.48 13.72 -25.84
CA TYR A 246 11.93 13.18 -24.58
C TYR A 246 11.94 14.23 -23.45
N THR A 247 12.50 15.41 -23.74
CA THR A 247 12.57 16.50 -22.75
C THR A 247 11.16 16.98 -22.36
N GLN A 248 10.27 17.19 -23.31
CA GLN A 248 8.88 17.54 -23.05
C GLN A 248 8.15 16.50 -22.20
N ALA A 249 8.37 15.21 -22.50
CA ALA A 249 7.75 14.14 -21.75
C ALA A 249 8.28 14.05 -20.31
N LEU A 250 9.57 14.34 -20.12
CA LEU A 250 10.18 14.39 -18.78
C LEU A 250 9.62 15.55 -17.96
N GLU A 251 9.45 16.74 -18.55
CA GLU A 251 8.82 17.89 -17.90
C GLU A 251 7.35 17.61 -17.53
N GLU A 252 6.58 16.99 -18.45
CA GLU A 252 5.22 16.56 -18.21
C GLU A 252 5.15 15.52 -17.08
N GLN A 253 6.07 14.55 -17.06
CA GLN A 253 6.14 13.55 -15.98
C GLN A 253 6.39 14.20 -14.64
N ASN A 254 7.44 15.03 -14.51
CA ASN A 254 7.80 15.69 -13.25
C ASN A 254 6.66 16.56 -12.72
N LYS A 255 5.99 17.30 -13.61
CA LYS A 255 4.84 18.13 -13.27
C LYS A 255 3.67 17.30 -12.75
N LEU A 256 3.37 16.16 -13.38
CA LEU A 256 2.28 15.26 -12.96
C LEU A 256 2.61 14.58 -11.63
N GLU A 257 3.86 14.21 -11.40
CA GLU A 257 4.32 13.65 -10.13
C GLU A 257 4.15 14.67 -8.98
N GLU A 258 4.50 15.93 -9.22
CA GLU A 258 4.28 16.99 -8.26
C GLU A 258 2.77 17.27 -8.07
N GLU A 259 1.98 17.33 -9.13
CA GLU A 259 0.52 17.53 -9.05
C GLU A 259 -0.17 16.41 -8.25
N ILE A 260 0.21 15.14 -8.46
CA ILE A 260 -0.36 14.01 -7.73
C ILE A 260 -0.04 14.12 -6.24
N GLN A 261 1.19 14.44 -5.88
CA GLN A 261 1.60 14.55 -4.48
C GLN A 261 0.93 15.72 -3.77
N LEU A 262 0.81 16.89 -4.42
CA LEU A 262 0.25 18.09 -3.81
C LEU A 262 -1.28 18.14 -3.82
N ALA A 263 -1.93 17.58 -4.84
CA ALA A 263 -3.38 17.70 -5.01
C ALA A 263 -4.19 16.76 -4.11
N PHE A 264 -3.56 15.67 -3.64
CA PHE A 264 -4.23 14.60 -2.88
C PHE A 264 -3.69 14.43 -1.46
N GLU A 265 -3.04 15.45 -0.90
CA GLU A 265 -2.81 15.46 0.53
C GLU A 265 -4.17 15.46 1.26
N LEU A 266 -4.34 14.47 2.13
CA LEU A 266 -5.52 14.42 3.01
C LEU A 266 -5.57 15.72 3.84
N PRO A 267 -6.72 16.41 3.88
CA PRO A 267 -6.86 17.56 4.75
C PRO A 267 -6.58 17.13 6.20
N ILE A 268 -5.83 17.94 6.91
CA ILE A 268 -5.49 17.69 8.31
C ILE A 268 -6.77 17.83 9.14
N ASN A 269 -7.42 16.69 9.43
CA ASN A 269 -8.73 16.66 10.06
C ASN A 269 -8.79 17.27 11.47
N TYR A 270 -7.66 17.33 12.17
CA TYR A 270 -7.60 17.95 13.52
C TYR A 270 -7.43 19.47 13.50
N MET A 271 -7.35 20.08 12.33
CA MET A 271 -7.36 21.53 12.18
C MET A 271 -8.75 22.10 11.88
N VAL A 272 -9.74 21.25 11.71
CA VAL A 272 -11.13 21.65 11.57
C VAL A 272 -11.73 21.75 12.95
N GLY A 273 -11.49 22.87 13.61
CA GLY A 273 -12.15 23.24 14.85
C GLY A 273 -13.58 23.67 14.62
#